data_29fff72f1cccd8e7cba484f2436fe222
#
_entry.id   29fff72f1cccd8e7cba484f2436fe222
#
_cell.length_a   1.000
_cell.length_b   1.000
_cell.length_c   1.000
_cell.angle_alpha   90.00
_cell.angle_beta   90.00
_cell.angle_gamma   90.00
#
_symmetry.space_group_name_H-M   'P 1'
#
loop_
_entity.id
_entity.type
_entity.pdbx_description
1 polymer ?
#
loop_
_entity_poly.entity_id
_entity_poly.type
_entity_poly.pdbx_seq_one_letter_code
_entity_poly.pdbx_strand_id
1 'polypeptide(L)'
;WHQTQLLCAQSGVDCYRATNATMLKLLIEEHGQRKCLIIDTPGVQMAERVAEIVGMESKAQCHLVVPADASQSLLRRLLGASGIQWQSLMVSKLDEATQPWSLIQVLTEGLVGVSACSRGDRLGDWTKQWQVEDLVNLALSQLSLQPSENAAEDLRHTLAMASARISRLASQHTGAAHEQA
;
A
#
# COMPACT_ATOMS: atom_id res chain seq x y z
N TRP A 1 15.15 10.31 8.64
CA TRP A 1 16.33 10.05 7.83
C TRP A 1 17.25 9.01 8.48
N HIS A 2 17.73 9.21 9.72
CA HIS A 2 18.64 8.27 10.38
C HIS A 2 18.11 6.84 10.45
N GLN A 3 16.83 6.68 10.73
CA GLN A 3 16.20 5.37 10.79
C GLN A 3 16.23 4.69 9.41
N THR A 4 15.83 5.37 8.36
CA THR A 4 15.88 4.83 6.98
C THR A 4 17.30 4.47 6.58
N GLN A 5 18.26 5.33 6.88
CA GLN A 5 19.69 5.09 6.59
C GLN A 5 20.22 3.84 7.29
N LEU A 6 19.87 3.65 8.57
CA LEU A 6 20.27 2.48 9.35
C LEU A 6 19.68 1.19 8.77
N LEU A 7 18.39 1.23 8.40
CA LEU A 7 17.68 0.09 7.80
C LEU A 7 18.28 -0.31 6.45
N CYS A 8 18.55 0.67 5.60
CA CYS A 8 19.20 0.43 4.31
C CYS A 8 20.60 -0.16 4.49
N ALA A 9 21.40 0.36 5.41
CA ALA A 9 22.73 -0.16 5.72
C ALA A 9 22.68 -1.61 6.20
N GLN A 10 21.73 -1.96 7.06
CA GLN A 10 21.52 -3.34 7.53
C GLN A 10 21.10 -4.29 6.41
N SER A 11 20.38 -3.78 5.41
CA SER A 11 19.90 -4.56 4.27
C SER A 11 20.87 -4.58 3.09
N GLY A 12 22.03 -3.91 3.18
CA GLY A 12 23.01 -3.80 2.10
C GLY A 12 22.47 -2.96 0.90
N VAL A 13 21.55 -2.03 1.17
CA VAL A 13 20.96 -1.15 0.16
C VAL A 13 21.56 0.24 0.26
N ASP A 14 21.98 0.79 -0.87
CA ASP A 14 22.43 2.18 -0.95
C ASP A 14 21.27 3.13 -0.62
N CYS A 15 21.54 4.17 0.16
CA CYS A 15 20.53 5.12 0.58
C CYS A 15 21.02 6.55 0.41
N TYR A 16 20.26 7.36 -0.32
CA TYR A 16 20.60 8.73 -0.64
C TYR A 16 19.50 9.67 -0.13
N ARG A 17 19.86 10.89 0.25
CA ARG A 17 18.91 11.91 0.68
C ARG A 17 18.82 13.01 -0.36
N ALA A 18 17.68 13.13 -1.02
CA ALA A 18 17.36 14.28 -1.84
C ALA A 18 16.76 15.39 -0.96
N THR A 19 17.40 16.55 -0.91
CA THR A 19 16.93 17.71 -0.14
C THR A 19 16.12 18.70 -0.97
N ASN A 20 16.17 18.57 -2.28
CA ASN A 20 15.42 19.40 -3.25
C ASN A 20 15.25 18.66 -4.58
N ALA A 21 14.43 19.21 -5.45
CA ALA A 21 14.12 18.67 -6.78
C ALA A 21 15.34 18.46 -7.67
N THR A 22 16.28 19.41 -7.66
CA THR A 22 17.49 19.32 -8.47
C THR A 22 18.35 18.12 -8.08
N MET A 23 18.52 17.92 -6.77
CA MET A 23 19.27 16.78 -6.26
C MET A 23 18.55 15.46 -6.55
N LEU A 24 17.21 15.42 -6.42
CA LEU A 24 16.43 14.24 -6.76
C LEU A 24 16.60 13.87 -8.23
N LYS A 25 16.52 14.84 -9.13
CA LYS A 25 16.74 14.64 -10.57
C LYS A 25 18.12 14.05 -10.87
N LEU A 26 19.18 14.59 -10.27
CA LEU A 26 20.53 14.06 -10.43
C LEU A 26 20.63 12.61 -9.93
N LEU A 27 20.03 12.28 -8.79
CA LEU A 27 20.02 10.91 -8.26
C LEU A 27 19.25 9.95 -9.18
N ILE A 28 18.14 10.38 -9.76
CA ILE A 28 17.38 9.59 -10.74
C ILE A 28 18.21 9.35 -12.00
N GLU A 29 18.88 10.38 -12.53
CA GLU A 29 19.74 10.28 -13.70
C GLU A 29 20.93 9.33 -13.46
N GLU A 30 21.57 9.40 -12.28
CA GLU A 30 22.71 8.58 -11.92
C GLU A 30 22.34 7.12 -11.64
N HIS A 31 21.19 6.89 -10.96
CA HIS A 31 20.81 5.56 -10.45
C HIS A 31 19.62 4.93 -11.15
N GLY A 32 18.89 5.65 -11.99
CA GLY A 32 17.68 5.19 -12.66
C GLY A 32 17.87 3.99 -13.60
N GLN A 33 19.11 3.73 -14.02
CA GLN A 33 19.45 2.55 -14.83
C GLN A 33 19.71 1.29 -13.99
N ARG A 34 19.63 1.39 -12.66
CA ARG A 34 19.75 0.24 -11.76
C ARG A 34 18.47 -0.59 -11.81
N LYS A 35 18.53 -1.85 -11.34
CA LYS A 35 17.37 -2.78 -11.36
C LYS A 35 16.13 -2.25 -10.64
N CYS A 36 16.31 -1.50 -9.56
CA CYS A 36 15.22 -0.91 -8.80
C CYS A 36 15.72 0.34 -8.08
N LEU A 37 15.00 1.44 -8.23
CA LEU A 37 15.17 2.67 -7.48
C LEU A 37 13.86 2.94 -6.73
N ILE A 38 13.92 2.99 -5.39
CA ILE A 38 12.77 3.29 -4.54
C ILE A 38 12.89 4.72 -4.04
N ILE A 39 11.86 5.54 -4.25
CA ILE A 39 11.79 6.92 -3.79
C ILE A 39 10.74 6.97 -2.67
N ASP A 40 11.21 7.15 -1.42
CA ASP A 40 10.34 7.36 -0.27
C ASP A 40 9.99 8.84 -0.14
N THR A 41 8.69 9.14 -0.06
CA THR A 41 8.16 10.50 0.04
C THR A 41 7.39 10.70 1.34
N PRO A 42 7.57 11.86 2.01
CA PRO A 42 6.71 12.19 3.14
C PRO A 42 5.26 12.39 2.70
N GLY A 43 4.30 12.03 3.56
CA GLY A 43 2.87 12.15 3.27
C GLY A 43 2.34 13.61 3.18
N VAL A 44 3.20 14.60 3.44
CA VAL A 44 2.85 16.03 3.31
C VAL A 44 3.01 16.47 1.86
N GLN A 45 2.02 17.20 1.32
CA GLN A 45 2.02 17.66 -0.09
C GLN A 45 2.21 16.52 -1.09
N MET A 46 1.62 15.38 -0.82
CA MET A 46 1.83 14.12 -1.56
C MET A 46 1.56 14.30 -3.05
N ALA A 47 0.44 14.92 -3.43
CA ALA A 47 0.07 15.07 -4.84
C ALA A 47 1.10 15.88 -5.64
N GLU A 48 1.61 16.98 -5.06
CA GLU A 48 2.62 17.83 -5.68
C GLU A 48 3.95 17.07 -5.85
N ARG A 49 4.35 16.32 -4.81
CA ARG A 49 5.59 15.53 -4.85
C ARG A 49 5.52 14.39 -5.85
N VAL A 50 4.40 13.69 -5.92
CA VAL A 50 4.19 12.64 -6.92
C VAL A 50 4.20 13.22 -8.32
N ALA A 51 3.52 14.35 -8.55
CA ALA A 51 3.54 15.02 -9.85
C ALA A 51 4.97 15.45 -10.26
N GLU A 52 5.76 15.94 -9.31
CA GLU A 52 7.16 16.30 -9.53
C GLU A 52 8.00 15.07 -9.94
N ILE A 53 7.88 13.95 -9.22
CA ILE A 53 8.60 12.70 -9.51
C ILE A 53 8.19 12.13 -10.87
N VAL A 54 6.90 12.04 -11.15
CA VAL A 54 6.38 11.54 -12.43
C VAL A 54 6.80 12.46 -13.60
N GLY A 55 6.91 13.77 -13.34
CA GLY A 55 7.46 14.73 -14.32
C GLY A 55 8.94 14.52 -14.63
N MET A 56 9.72 14.00 -13.67
CA MET A 56 11.15 13.67 -13.86
C MET A 56 11.35 12.28 -14.48
N GLU A 57 10.51 11.31 -14.07
CA GLU A 57 10.54 9.92 -14.53
C GLU A 57 9.12 9.42 -14.82
N SER A 58 8.73 9.47 -16.08
CA SER A 58 7.37 9.13 -16.52
C SER A 58 7.00 7.65 -16.32
N LYS A 59 7.98 6.78 -16.15
CA LYS A 59 7.78 5.34 -15.86
C LYS A 59 7.70 5.04 -14.36
N ALA A 60 7.78 6.05 -13.49
CA ALA A 60 7.68 5.84 -12.06
C ALA A 60 6.32 5.23 -11.69
N GLN A 61 6.35 4.13 -10.97
CA GLN A 61 5.16 3.48 -10.42
C GLN A 61 4.88 4.03 -9.02
N CYS A 62 3.67 4.51 -8.81
CA CYS A 62 3.27 5.12 -7.55
C CYS A 62 2.54 4.11 -6.66
N HIS A 63 3.08 3.84 -5.47
CA HIS A 63 2.47 2.97 -4.47
C HIS A 63 2.07 3.80 -3.26
N LEU A 64 0.81 3.67 -2.83
CA LEU A 64 0.30 4.40 -1.67
C LEU A 64 0.45 3.53 -0.41
N VAL A 65 1.11 4.06 0.62
CA VAL A 65 1.20 3.39 1.93
C VAL A 65 0.24 4.04 2.90
N VAL A 66 -0.63 3.25 3.53
CA VAL A 66 -1.61 3.71 4.52
C VAL A 66 -1.65 2.78 5.73
N PRO A 67 -1.96 3.29 6.94
CA PRO A 67 -2.23 2.43 8.08
C PRO A 67 -3.58 1.71 7.92
N ALA A 68 -3.69 0.52 8.50
CA ALA A 68 -4.88 -0.32 8.37
C ALA A 68 -6.16 0.30 9.00
N ASP A 69 -6.00 1.21 9.94
CA ASP A 69 -7.08 1.97 10.60
C ASP A 69 -7.35 3.34 9.97
N ALA A 70 -6.81 3.60 8.78
CA ALA A 70 -7.04 4.85 8.06
C ALA A 70 -8.54 5.11 7.85
N SER A 71 -8.99 6.34 8.09
CA SER A 71 -10.38 6.71 7.90
C SER A 71 -10.79 6.65 6.43
N GLN A 72 -12.06 6.31 6.18
CA GLN A 72 -12.62 6.24 4.82
C GLN A 72 -12.46 7.56 4.05
N SER A 73 -12.66 8.70 4.72
CA SER A 73 -12.50 10.02 4.12
C SER A 73 -11.06 10.29 3.68
N LEU A 74 -10.08 9.87 4.49
CA LEU A 74 -8.67 9.97 4.14
C LEU A 74 -8.35 9.08 2.93
N LEU A 75 -8.75 7.81 2.97
CA LEU A 75 -8.51 6.85 1.89
C LEU A 75 -9.10 7.33 0.56
N ARG A 76 -10.37 7.77 0.56
CA ARG A 76 -11.00 8.29 -0.66
C ARG A 76 -10.32 9.55 -1.18
N ARG A 77 -9.89 10.44 -0.29
CA ARG A 77 -9.14 11.64 -0.69
C ARG A 77 -7.80 11.30 -1.31
N LEU A 78 -7.06 10.34 -0.74
CA LEU A 78 -5.75 9.93 -1.25
C LEU A 78 -5.86 9.18 -2.57
N LEU A 79 -6.80 8.23 -2.66
CA LEU A 79 -7.03 7.44 -3.87
C LEU A 79 -7.67 8.24 -4.99
N GLY A 80 -8.50 9.23 -4.66
CA GLY A 80 -9.14 10.13 -5.61
C GLY A 80 -8.31 11.36 -5.98
N ALA A 81 -7.06 11.47 -5.53
CA ALA A 81 -6.20 12.60 -5.86
C ALA A 81 -5.99 12.67 -7.38
N SER A 82 -6.43 13.77 -7.99
CA SER A 82 -6.36 13.96 -9.43
C SER A 82 -4.92 13.94 -9.94
N GLY A 83 -4.70 13.27 -11.05
CA GLY A 83 -3.38 13.20 -11.70
C GLY A 83 -2.43 12.13 -11.15
N ILE A 84 -2.83 11.35 -10.14
CA ILE A 84 -2.03 10.23 -9.64
C ILE A 84 -2.69 8.92 -10.06
N GLN A 85 -1.94 8.10 -10.78
CA GLN A 85 -2.31 6.72 -11.08
C GLN A 85 -1.62 5.79 -10.07
N TRP A 86 -2.38 5.31 -9.10
CA TRP A 86 -1.86 4.39 -8.11
C TRP A 86 -1.72 2.98 -8.68
N GLN A 87 -0.51 2.46 -8.65
CA GLN A 87 -0.22 1.08 -9.06
C GLN A 87 -0.70 0.08 -8.02
N SER A 88 -0.53 0.38 -6.73
CA SER A 88 -1.04 -0.45 -5.65
C SER A 88 -1.16 0.31 -4.34
N LEU A 89 -1.85 -0.32 -3.41
CA LEU A 89 -1.94 0.07 -2.00
C LEU A 89 -1.07 -0.87 -1.16
N MET A 90 -0.28 -0.33 -0.26
CA MET A 90 0.43 -1.06 0.79
C MET A 90 -0.18 -0.71 2.14
N VAL A 91 -0.52 -1.71 2.93
CA VAL A 91 -1.16 -1.52 4.23
C VAL A 91 -0.15 -1.72 5.34
N SER A 92 0.01 -0.72 6.20
CA SER A 92 0.90 -0.78 7.35
C SER A 92 0.13 -0.91 8.66
N LYS A 93 0.82 -1.30 9.74
CA LYS A 93 0.29 -1.32 11.11
C LYS A 93 -0.95 -2.21 11.29
N LEU A 94 -0.94 -3.37 10.67
CA LEU A 94 -2.05 -4.33 10.84
C LEU A 94 -2.18 -4.84 12.28
N ASP A 95 -1.08 -4.88 13.02
CA ASP A 95 -1.00 -5.29 14.41
C ASP A 95 -1.57 -4.24 15.38
N GLU A 96 -1.51 -2.97 15.01
CA GLU A 96 -2.04 -1.86 15.81
C GLU A 96 -3.52 -1.55 15.46
N ALA A 97 -4.02 -2.06 14.33
CA ALA A 97 -5.34 -1.69 13.82
C ALA A 97 -6.46 -2.31 14.65
N THR A 98 -7.36 -1.48 15.13
CA THR A 98 -8.56 -1.88 15.87
C THR A 98 -9.84 -1.85 15.03
N GLN A 99 -9.87 -1.07 13.97
CA GLN A 99 -11.05 -0.88 13.13
C GLN A 99 -10.71 -0.78 11.62
N PRO A 100 -10.30 -1.89 10.96
CA PRO A 100 -9.91 -1.86 9.56
C PRO A 100 -11.11 -1.78 8.57
N TRP A 101 -12.33 -1.56 9.06
CA TRP A 101 -13.56 -1.57 8.26
C TRP A 101 -13.57 -0.51 7.17
N SER A 102 -13.07 0.69 7.46
CA SER A 102 -12.98 1.77 6.49
C SER A 102 -12.10 1.39 5.30
N LEU A 103 -10.99 0.72 5.55
CA LEU A 103 -10.09 0.20 4.52
C LEU A 103 -10.78 -0.89 3.69
N ILE A 104 -11.40 -1.89 4.34
CA ILE A 104 -12.13 -2.96 3.64
C ILE A 104 -13.21 -2.37 2.73
N GLN A 105 -14.00 -1.42 3.24
CA GLN A 105 -15.06 -0.79 2.47
C GLN A 105 -14.51 -0.08 1.21
N VAL A 106 -13.43 0.67 1.34
CA VAL A 106 -12.81 1.35 0.19
C VAL A 106 -12.21 0.35 -0.80
N LEU A 107 -11.61 -0.74 -0.31
CA LEU A 107 -11.08 -1.79 -1.18
C LEU A 107 -12.17 -2.50 -1.99
N THR A 108 -13.39 -2.64 -1.44
CA THR A 108 -14.52 -3.21 -2.20
C THR A 108 -14.99 -2.33 -3.36
N GLU A 109 -14.67 -1.03 -3.35
CA GLU A 109 -14.94 -0.12 -4.47
C GLU A 109 -14.04 -0.42 -5.69
N GLY A 110 -12.97 -1.19 -5.51
CA GLY A 110 -12.14 -1.72 -6.60
C GLY A 110 -11.26 -0.69 -7.28
N LEU A 111 -10.93 0.41 -6.59
CA LEU A 111 -10.11 1.50 -7.15
C LEU A 111 -8.63 1.13 -7.28
N VAL A 112 -8.12 0.28 -6.39
CA VAL A 112 -6.71 -0.12 -6.35
C VAL A 112 -6.57 -1.48 -5.64
N GLY A 113 -5.61 -2.32 -6.08
CA GLY A 113 -5.26 -3.58 -5.43
C GLY A 113 -4.27 -3.39 -4.27
N VAL A 114 -4.31 -4.27 -3.28
CA VAL A 114 -3.32 -4.31 -2.20
C VAL A 114 -2.16 -5.21 -2.63
N SER A 115 -0.92 -4.69 -2.58
CA SER A 115 0.29 -5.41 -2.97
C SER A 115 1.10 -5.92 -1.78
N ALA A 116 1.01 -5.27 -0.63
CA ALA A 116 1.77 -5.64 0.56
C ALA A 116 1.06 -5.22 1.84
N CYS A 117 1.34 -5.94 2.92
CA CYS A 117 0.96 -5.53 4.27
C CYS A 117 2.13 -5.71 5.24
N SER A 118 2.22 -4.83 6.24
CA SER A 118 3.18 -4.98 7.33
C SER A 118 2.48 -5.15 8.66
N ARG A 119 3.09 -5.99 9.52
CA ARG A 119 2.72 -6.24 10.91
C ARG A 119 3.95 -6.06 11.76
N GLY A 120 3.77 -5.53 12.97
CA GLY A 120 4.82 -5.40 13.95
C GLY A 120 5.85 -4.32 13.65
N ASP A 121 6.70 -4.11 14.62
CA ASP A 121 7.76 -3.11 14.66
C ASP A 121 9.12 -3.64 14.18
N ARG A 122 9.21 -4.94 13.89
CA ARG A 122 10.44 -5.62 13.48
C ARG A 122 10.50 -5.82 11.98
N LEU A 123 11.65 -5.51 11.39
CA LEU A 123 11.91 -5.66 9.96
C LEU A 123 11.75 -7.07 9.39
N GLY A 124 11.76 -8.10 10.22
CA GLY A 124 11.60 -9.50 9.81
C GLY A 124 10.15 -10.01 9.82
N ASP A 125 9.21 -9.28 10.40
CA ASP A 125 7.87 -9.77 10.65
C ASP A 125 6.97 -9.77 9.40
N TRP A 126 7.42 -9.20 8.31
CA TRP A 126 6.70 -9.13 7.03
C TRP A 126 7.06 -10.23 6.02
N THR A 127 7.79 -11.24 6.45
CA THR A 127 8.16 -12.39 5.60
C THR A 127 7.02 -13.37 5.34
N LYS A 128 5.88 -13.26 6.01
CA LYS A 128 4.68 -14.03 5.67
C LYS A 128 4.00 -13.37 4.49
N GLN A 129 3.83 -14.13 3.43
CA GLN A 129 3.01 -13.76 2.30
C GLN A 129 1.61 -13.39 2.80
N TRP A 130 1.27 -12.10 2.69
CA TRP A 130 0.00 -11.58 3.14
C TRP A 130 -1.12 -12.01 2.19
N GLN A 131 -2.26 -12.40 2.79
CA GLN A 131 -3.49 -12.72 2.07
C GLN A 131 -4.57 -11.72 2.45
N VAL A 132 -5.50 -11.41 1.52
CA VAL A 132 -6.65 -10.52 1.79
C VAL A 132 -7.49 -11.03 2.95
N GLU A 133 -7.56 -12.35 3.10
CA GLU A 133 -8.23 -13.05 4.18
C GLU A 133 -7.69 -12.68 5.57
N ASP A 134 -6.40 -12.34 5.69
CA ASP A 134 -5.82 -11.88 6.96
C ASP A 134 -6.43 -10.55 7.43
N LEU A 135 -6.70 -9.63 6.50
CA LEU A 135 -7.36 -8.36 6.82
C LEU A 135 -8.82 -8.58 7.21
N VAL A 136 -9.50 -9.46 6.50
CA VAL A 136 -10.90 -9.82 6.80
C VAL A 136 -11.00 -10.51 8.15
N ASN A 137 -10.13 -11.48 8.45
CA ASN A 137 -10.09 -12.16 9.73
C ASN A 137 -9.78 -11.23 10.89
N LEU A 138 -8.85 -10.26 10.68
CA LEU A 138 -8.58 -9.23 11.66
C LEU A 138 -9.84 -8.40 11.94
N ALA A 139 -10.51 -7.94 10.90
CA ALA A 139 -11.74 -7.17 11.04
C ALA A 139 -12.84 -7.93 11.77
N LEU A 140 -13.03 -9.22 11.46
CA LEU A 140 -14.00 -10.09 12.13
C LEU A 140 -13.66 -10.32 13.59
N SER A 141 -12.39 -10.47 13.94
CA SER A 141 -11.96 -10.69 15.33
C SER A 141 -12.27 -9.49 16.24
N GLN A 142 -12.41 -8.29 15.65
CA GLN A 142 -12.73 -7.05 16.37
C GLN A 142 -14.25 -6.83 16.56
N LEU A 143 -15.09 -7.65 15.94
CA LEU A 143 -16.53 -7.59 16.18
C LEU A 143 -16.87 -8.20 17.53
N SER A 144 -17.22 -7.34 18.50
CA SER A 144 -17.71 -7.74 19.84
C SER A 144 -19.12 -8.33 19.79
N LEU A 145 -19.66 -8.63 18.62
CA LEU A 145 -20.99 -9.18 18.45
C LEU A 145 -20.93 -10.69 18.69
N GLN A 146 -21.79 -11.18 19.58
CA GLN A 146 -22.33 -12.53 19.45
C GLN A 146 -23.41 -12.44 18.34
N PRO A 147 -23.09 -12.70 17.09
CA PRO A 147 -24.08 -12.64 16.03
C PRO A 147 -25.02 -13.81 16.21
N SER A 148 -26.32 -13.60 15.97
CA SER A 148 -27.20 -14.73 15.67
C SER A 148 -26.54 -15.52 14.53
N GLU A 149 -26.59 -16.84 14.54
CA GLU A 149 -25.90 -17.69 13.56
C GLU A 149 -26.11 -17.24 12.11
N ASN A 150 -27.32 -16.78 11.78
CA ASN A 150 -27.66 -16.25 10.44
C ASN A 150 -26.90 -14.95 10.08
N ALA A 151 -26.77 -14.01 11.02
CA ALA A 151 -26.06 -12.76 10.76
C ALA A 151 -24.55 -12.97 10.59
N ALA A 152 -23.98 -13.97 11.26
CA ALA A 152 -22.58 -14.35 11.09
C ALA A 152 -22.33 -14.99 9.73
N GLU A 153 -23.27 -15.77 9.22
CA GLU A 153 -23.17 -16.45 7.93
C GLU A 153 -23.32 -15.46 6.77
N ASP A 154 -24.27 -14.54 6.85
CA ASP A 154 -24.45 -13.45 5.88
C ASP A 154 -23.24 -12.53 5.83
N LEU A 155 -22.64 -12.20 6.98
CA LEU A 155 -21.44 -11.39 7.05
C LEU A 155 -20.23 -12.11 6.44
N ARG A 156 -20.03 -13.41 6.74
CA ARG A 156 -18.98 -14.23 6.16
C ARG A 156 -19.13 -14.31 4.63
N HIS A 157 -20.34 -14.51 4.12
CA HIS A 157 -20.63 -14.55 2.70
C HIS A 157 -20.29 -13.23 2.02
N THR A 158 -20.71 -12.10 2.60
CA THR A 158 -20.42 -10.76 2.08
C THR A 158 -18.92 -10.50 2.04
N LEU A 159 -18.19 -10.88 3.09
CA LEU A 159 -16.75 -10.70 3.17
C LEU A 159 -15.99 -11.64 2.22
N ALA A 160 -16.46 -12.87 2.02
CA ALA A 160 -15.90 -13.80 1.03
C ALA A 160 -16.03 -13.25 -0.41
N MET A 161 -17.17 -12.64 -0.72
CA MET A 161 -17.39 -11.98 -2.01
C MET A 161 -16.48 -10.77 -2.21
N ALA A 162 -16.29 -9.97 -1.16
CA ALA A 162 -15.36 -8.83 -1.17
C ALA A 162 -13.91 -9.28 -1.36
N SER A 163 -13.47 -10.30 -0.62
CA SER A 163 -12.15 -10.91 -0.74
C SER A 163 -11.88 -11.43 -2.15
N ALA A 164 -12.83 -12.20 -2.73
CA ALA A 164 -12.72 -12.72 -4.09
C ALA A 164 -12.64 -11.60 -5.15
N ARG A 165 -13.30 -10.46 -4.91
CA ARG A 165 -13.24 -9.30 -5.81
C ARG A 165 -11.89 -8.60 -5.72
N ILE A 166 -11.37 -8.38 -4.52
CA ILE A 166 -10.06 -7.78 -4.28
C ILE A 166 -8.95 -8.65 -4.88
N SER A 167 -9.00 -9.97 -4.66
CA SER A 167 -8.02 -10.93 -5.22
C SER A 167 -8.02 -10.96 -6.74
N ARG A 168 -9.19 -10.85 -7.38
CA ARG A 168 -9.29 -10.77 -8.86
C ARG A 168 -8.65 -9.49 -9.40
N LEU A 169 -8.85 -8.36 -8.73
CA LEU A 169 -8.24 -7.09 -9.13
C LEU A 169 -6.71 -7.13 -8.98
N ALA A 170 -6.20 -7.72 -7.90
CA ALA A 170 -4.77 -7.92 -7.70
C ALA A 170 -4.15 -8.79 -8.81
N SER A 171 -4.83 -9.90 -9.20
CA SER A 171 -4.36 -10.80 -10.26
C SER A 171 -4.36 -10.15 -11.65
N GLN A 172 -5.31 -9.26 -11.93
CA GLN A 172 -5.36 -8.53 -13.20
C GLN A 172 -4.20 -7.54 -13.36
N HIS A 173 -3.74 -6.94 -12.24
CA HIS A 173 -2.62 -6.00 -12.26
C HIS A 173 -1.26 -6.70 -12.38
N THR A 174 -1.12 -7.90 -11.84
CA THR A 174 0.12 -8.70 -11.97
C THR A 174 0.25 -9.35 -13.35
N GLY A 175 -0.85 -9.71 -14.00
CA GLY A 175 -0.86 -10.29 -15.36
C GLY A 175 -0.43 -9.30 -16.44
N ALA A 176 -0.81 -8.03 -16.32
CA ALA A 176 -0.45 -6.99 -17.30
C ALA A 176 1.06 -6.64 -17.29
N ALA A 177 1.76 -6.92 -16.19
CA ALA A 177 3.20 -6.67 -16.10
C ALA A 177 4.05 -7.76 -16.77
N HIS A 178 3.50 -8.96 -17.02
CA HIS A 178 4.21 -10.06 -17.66
C HIS A 178 4.07 -10.11 -19.19
N GLU A 179 3.12 -9.39 -19.78
CA GLU A 179 2.94 -9.37 -21.25
C GLU A 179 3.76 -8.26 -21.96
N GLN A 180 4.50 -7.43 -21.23
CA GLN A 180 5.31 -6.35 -21.80
C GLN A 180 6.83 -6.49 -21.55
N ALA A 181 7.30 -7.68 -21.19
CA ALA A 181 8.74 -7.94 -21.00
C ALA A 181 9.35 -8.75 -22.18
#